data_76c908ba8db61dd3f23406270406fd0d
#
_entry.id   76c908ba8db61dd3f23406270406fd0d
#
_cell.length_a   1.000
_cell.length_b   1.000
_cell.length_c   1.000
_cell.angle_alpha   90.00
_cell.angle_beta   90.00
_cell.angle_gamma   90.00
#
_symmetry.space_group_name_H-M   'P 1'
#
loop_
_entity.id
_entity.type
_entity.pdbx_description
1 polymer ?
#
loop_
_entity_poly.entity_id
_entity_poly.type
_entity_poly.pdbx_seq_one_letter_code
_entity_poly.pdbx_strand_id
1 'polypeptide(L)'
;MIQMFKRLLDFSGTERKRLILSFIFHMCNSVFEMLPIMAVLTVLNGILLSLSNGYMPVKTIWAALGIMLLSISGRILFTNFSAVKRTLGSFSMCSKWRMELGEKLKRVPMGYFNEHRLGDITAAVTTTLGDLETNAVTVMEAVAGGFIHAVVIGIWLLFYEWKIGVLMFIGLFLSLCVYAKTQKAGMKYSPRRQAAQAGLVTGILEYIQGMSVVKAFGLADRSDKSVDAAINESAEANIALEKVFSGLAAVFQMIFKFARFAILVAASYLLMNGEITPEKCLLLVVASFMIYTTVELAGSTAAVARVVDASLDRLETISDMPLLDENGTDLIPKAYDIIVSSISFAYDEKEILHDVSFSVPQGTSCAIVGPSGSGKTTLCSLIARFWDVKSGEILLGGVNVKDYTCDSLLKNFSIVFQRVYLFEDTIENNILFGKPQATKEEMITAAKKACCHDFISALPDGYQTKIGEGGATLSGGEKQRISIARAILKDAPVVILDEATASVDPENERELQQAISELTKNKTLLMIAHRLNTVREADQILVLENGQIVQRGKHQELIQQEGLYRRFVEIRGNAIGWKLGGRG
;
A
#
# COMPACT_ATOMS: atom_id res chain seq x y z
N MET A 1 -18.46 -16.42 0.86
CA MET A 1 -18.56 -16.22 -0.61
C MET A 1 -19.43 -15.01 -0.97
N ILE A 2 -20.72 -14.98 -0.68
CA ILE A 2 -21.62 -13.82 -0.97
C ILE A 2 -21.10 -12.55 -0.29
N GLN A 3 -20.64 -12.65 0.93
CA GLN A 3 -20.02 -11.53 1.66
C GLN A 3 -18.74 -11.02 0.98
N MET A 4 -17.82 -11.90 0.59
CA MET A 4 -16.61 -11.54 -0.16
C MET A 4 -16.94 -10.87 -1.50
N PHE A 5 -17.94 -11.43 -2.22
CA PHE A 5 -18.42 -10.84 -3.47
C PHE A 5 -18.97 -9.42 -3.28
N LYS A 6 -19.78 -9.22 -2.21
CA LYS A 6 -20.30 -7.89 -1.87
C LYS A 6 -19.16 -6.92 -1.53
N ARG A 7 -18.20 -7.33 -0.70
CA ARG A 7 -17.04 -6.50 -0.34
C ARG A 7 -16.20 -6.12 -1.57
N LEU A 8 -15.95 -7.07 -2.49
CA LEU A 8 -15.23 -6.78 -3.73
C LEU A 8 -15.99 -5.77 -4.61
N LEU A 9 -17.31 -5.89 -4.71
CA LEU A 9 -18.14 -4.94 -5.44
C LEU A 9 -18.18 -3.56 -4.76
N ASP A 10 -18.19 -3.51 -3.44
CA ASP A 10 -18.15 -2.25 -2.70
C ASP A 10 -16.77 -1.59 -2.84
N PHE A 11 -15.68 -2.36 -2.76
CA PHE A 11 -14.32 -1.92 -3.04
C PHE A 11 -14.13 -1.40 -4.47
N SER A 12 -14.86 -1.96 -5.44
CA SER A 12 -14.74 -1.58 -6.86
C SER A 12 -15.27 -0.17 -7.19
N GLY A 13 -16.04 0.46 -6.30
CA GLY A 13 -16.54 1.82 -6.46
C GLY A 13 -17.20 2.07 -7.81
N THR A 14 -16.64 2.99 -8.58
CA THR A 14 -17.16 3.37 -9.91
C THR A 14 -17.08 2.24 -10.96
N GLU A 15 -16.19 1.26 -10.77
CA GLU A 15 -16.01 0.13 -11.70
C GLU A 15 -16.99 -1.03 -11.46
N ARG A 16 -17.83 -0.94 -10.42
CA ARG A 16 -18.82 -1.95 -10.04
C ARG A 16 -19.67 -2.44 -11.22
N LYS A 17 -20.11 -1.52 -12.09
CA LYS A 17 -20.93 -1.86 -13.27
C LYS A 17 -20.17 -2.75 -14.25
N ARG A 18 -18.88 -2.52 -14.47
CA ARG A 18 -18.04 -3.33 -15.36
C ARG A 18 -17.85 -4.74 -14.84
N LEU A 19 -17.62 -4.89 -13.53
CA LEU A 19 -17.46 -6.20 -12.90
C LEU A 19 -18.76 -7.00 -12.90
N ILE A 20 -19.90 -6.37 -12.62
CA ILE A 20 -21.23 -7.03 -12.71
C ILE A 20 -21.49 -7.47 -14.16
N LEU A 21 -21.17 -6.64 -15.14
CA LEU A 21 -21.38 -6.97 -16.55
C LEU A 21 -20.49 -8.12 -17.02
N SER A 22 -19.23 -8.17 -16.56
CA SER A 22 -18.33 -9.33 -16.75
C SER A 22 -18.97 -10.61 -16.24
N PHE A 23 -19.49 -10.56 -15.02
CA PHE A 23 -20.16 -11.70 -14.42
C PHE A 23 -21.40 -12.17 -15.20
N ILE A 24 -22.25 -11.24 -15.67
CA ILE A 24 -23.41 -11.55 -16.52
C ILE A 24 -22.97 -12.22 -17.82
N PHE A 25 -21.94 -11.71 -18.47
CA PHE A 25 -21.41 -12.33 -19.70
C PHE A 25 -20.83 -13.73 -19.43
N HIS A 26 -20.18 -13.93 -18.30
CA HIS A 26 -19.73 -15.26 -17.89
C HIS A 26 -20.89 -16.24 -17.66
N MET A 27 -21.99 -15.80 -17.06
CA MET A 27 -23.21 -16.59 -16.94
C MET A 27 -23.81 -16.93 -18.31
N CYS A 28 -23.85 -15.98 -19.25
CA CYS A 28 -24.28 -16.25 -20.62
C CYS A 28 -23.37 -17.31 -21.29
N ASN A 29 -22.05 -17.19 -21.11
CA ASN A 29 -21.10 -18.19 -21.60
C ASN A 29 -21.43 -19.60 -21.08
N SER A 30 -21.78 -19.75 -19.80
CA SER A 30 -22.15 -21.03 -19.22
C SER A 30 -23.37 -21.68 -19.88
N VAL A 31 -24.32 -20.89 -20.42
CA VAL A 31 -25.46 -21.43 -21.21
C VAL A 31 -24.98 -22.04 -22.53
N PHE A 32 -24.07 -21.36 -23.23
CA PHE A 32 -23.50 -21.88 -24.49
C PHE A 32 -22.62 -23.10 -24.28
N GLU A 33 -22.03 -23.25 -23.10
CA GLU A 33 -21.23 -24.42 -22.70
C GLU A 33 -22.07 -25.70 -22.55
N MET A 34 -23.39 -25.59 -22.42
CA MET A 34 -24.30 -26.74 -22.36
C MET A 34 -24.72 -27.24 -23.76
N LEU A 35 -24.68 -26.40 -24.77
CA LEU A 35 -25.16 -26.77 -26.11
C LEU A 35 -24.46 -28.00 -26.72
N PRO A 36 -23.17 -28.31 -26.48
CA PRO A 36 -22.56 -29.55 -26.95
C PRO A 36 -23.27 -30.82 -26.45
N ILE A 37 -23.86 -30.80 -25.24
CA ILE A 37 -24.63 -31.91 -24.72
C ILE A 37 -25.86 -32.16 -25.63
N MET A 38 -26.53 -31.10 -26.05
CA MET A 38 -27.68 -31.18 -26.96
C MET A 38 -27.28 -31.69 -28.36
N ALA A 39 -26.09 -31.30 -28.84
CA ALA A 39 -25.55 -31.81 -30.08
C ALA A 39 -25.27 -33.33 -30.00
N VAL A 40 -24.66 -33.80 -28.92
CA VAL A 40 -24.43 -35.22 -28.69
C VAL A 40 -25.75 -36.00 -28.66
N LEU A 41 -26.77 -35.46 -27.97
CA LEU A 41 -28.13 -36.05 -27.96
C LEU A 41 -28.71 -36.18 -29.34
N THR A 42 -28.60 -35.10 -30.13
CA THR A 42 -29.14 -35.08 -31.50
C THR A 42 -28.50 -36.18 -32.34
N VAL A 43 -27.18 -36.37 -32.25
CA VAL A 43 -26.46 -37.44 -32.98
C VAL A 43 -26.84 -38.82 -32.47
N LEU A 44 -26.93 -39.00 -31.13
CA LEU A 44 -27.34 -40.27 -30.55
C LEU A 44 -28.74 -40.72 -30.99
N ASN A 45 -29.70 -39.80 -30.93
CA ASN A 45 -31.04 -40.07 -31.43
C ASN A 45 -31.02 -40.43 -32.93
N GLY A 46 -30.17 -39.77 -33.72
CA GLY A 46 -29.98 -40.11 -35.15
C GLY A 46 -29.40 -41.51 -35.39
N ILE A 47 -28.42 -41.90 -34.57
CA ILE A 47 -27.82 -43.26 -34.65
C ILE A 47 -28.86 -44.33 -34.30
N LEU A 48 -29.66 -44.15 -33.25
CA LEU A 48 -30.67 -45.11 -32.85
C LEU A 48 -31.81 -45.23 -33.87
N LEU A 49 -32.23 -44.11 -34.44
CA LEU A 49 -33.16 -44.12 -35.57
C LEU A 49 -32.57 -44.84 -36.80
N SER A 50 -31.26 -44.74 -37.01
CA SER A 50 -30.56 -45.47 -38.05
C SER A 50 -30.54 -47.00 -37.78
N LEU A 51 -30.36 -47.41 -36.53
CA LEU A 51 -30.40 -48.83 -36.15
C LEU A 51 -31.80 -49.45 -36.32
N SER A 52 -32.87 -48.66 -36.11
CA SER A 52 -34.25 -49.09 -36.30
C SER A 52 -34.73 -49.02 -37.76
N ASN A 53 -34.34 -48.01 -38.49
CA ASN A 53 -34.86 -47.69 -39.84
C ASN A 53 -33.88 -47.96 -40.99
N GLY A 54 -32.65 -48.39 -40.69
CA GLY A 54 -31.60 -48.72 -41.66
C GLY A 54 -30.91 -47.51 -42.32
N TYR A 55 -31.25 -46.29 -42.00
CA TYR A 55 -30.59 -45.07 -42.51
C TYR A 55 -30.56 -43.97 -41.49
N MET A 56 -29.49 -43.17 -41.46
CA MET A 56 -29.36 -41.99 -40.62
C MET A 56 -29.90 -40.75 -41.35
N PRO A 57 -30.84 -39.96 -40.76
CA PRO A 57 -31.33 -38.75 -41.39
C PRO A 57 -30.22 -37.67 -41.49
N VAL A 58 -29.88 -37.26 -42.72
CA VAL A 58 -28.84 -36.21 -42.93
C VAL A 58 -29.14 -34.90 -42.19
N LYS A 59 -30.43 -34.60 -41.96
CA LYS A 59 -30.88 -33.46 -41.17
C LYS A 59 -30.33 -33.46 -39.74
N THR A 60 -30.15 -34.62 -39.13
CA THR A 60 -29.62 -34.78 -37.76
C THR A 60 -28.16 -34.33 -37.67
N ILE A 61 -27.37 -34.64 -38.72
CA ILE A 61 -25.97 -34.22 -38.81
C ILE A 61 -25.86 -32.69 -38.89
N TRP A 62 -26.67 -32.10 -39.78
CA TRP A 62 -26.68 -30.65 -39.95
C TRP A 62 -27.21 -29.91 -38.71
N ALA A 63 -28.22 -30.48 -38.03
CA ALA A 63 -28.71 -29.93 -36.77
C ALA A 63 -27.63 -29.95 -35.66
N ALA A 64 -26.93 -31.09 -35.49
CA ALA A 64 -25.83 -31.20 -34.55
C ALA A 64 -24.69 -30.22 -34.86
N LEU A 65 -24.33 -30.10 -36.17
CA LEU A 65 -23.31 -29.16 -36.60
C LEU A 65 -23.74 -27.70 -36.31
N GLY A 66 -25.00 -27.34 -36.60
CA GLY A 66 -25.55 -26.02 -36.30
C GLY A 66 -25.50 -25.69 -34.80
N ILE A 67 -25.89 -26.65 -33.93
CA ILE A 67 -25.81 -26.48 -32.46
C ILE A 67 -24.35 -26.29 -32.01
N MET A 68 -23.40 -27.05 -32.57
CA MET A 68 -21.96 -26.92 -32.22
C MET A 68 -21.40 -25.58 -32.67
N LEU A 69 -21.73 -25.11 -33.89
CA LEU A 69 -21.30 -23.80 -34.39
C LEU A 69 -21.86 -22.67 -33.51
N LEU A 70 -23.14 -22.76 -33.12
CA LEU A 70 -23.76 -21.80 -32.21
C LEU A 70 -23.07 -21.79 -30.84
N SER A 71 -22.79 -22.97 -30.31
CA SER A 71 -22.04 -23.11 -29.05
C SER A 71 -20.67 -22.42 -29.10
N ILE A 72 -19.87 -22.77 -30.11
CA ILE A 72 -18.52 -22.22 -30.29
C ILE A 72 -18.56 -20.71 -30.45
N SER A 73 -19.42 -20.20 -31.35
CA SER A 73 -19.55 -18.76 -31.61
C SER A 73 -20.01 -17.98 -30.37
N GLY A 74 -21.01 -18.50 -29.65
CA GLY A 74 -21.51 -17.90 -28.42
C GLY A 74 -20.44 -17.90 -27.33
N ARG A 75 -19.73 -19.01 -27.13
CA ARG A 75 -18.64 -19.10 -26.16
C ARG A 75 -17.52 -18.11 -26.45
N ILE A 76 -17.04 -18.03 -27.69
CA ILE A 76 -15.98 -17.08 -28.06
C ILE A 76 -16.44 -15.64 -27.78
N LEU A 77 -17.67 -15.29 -28.18
CA LEU A 77 -18.21 -13.95 -28.01
C LEU A 77 -18.30 -13.56 -26.52
N PHE A 78 -18.98 -14.39 -25.71
CA PHE A 78 -19.24 -14.07 -24.32
C PHE A 78 -18.01 -14.21 -23.43
N THR A 79 -17.11 -15.15 -23.71
CA THR A 79 -15.81 -15.25 -23.02
C THR A 79 -14.97 -13.99 -23.27
N ASN A 80 -14.92 -13.52 -24.53
CA ASN A 80 -14.16 -12.31 -24.86
C ASN A 80 -14.75 -11.07 -24.18
N PHE A 81 -16.08 -10.88 -24.23
CA PHE A 81 -16.73 -9.76 -23.55
C PHE A 81 -16.54 -9.81 -22.03
N SER A 82 -16.68 -10.98 -21.41
CA SER A 82 -16.39 -11.16 -19.98
C SER A 82 -14.95 -10.81 -19.67
N ALA A 83 -13.97 -11.35 -20.40
CA ALA A 83 -12.55 -11.11 -20.17
C ALA A 83 -12.18 -9.62 -20.30
N VAL A 84 -12.66 -8.93 -21.34
CA VAL A 84 -12.39 -7.50 -21.54
C VAL A 84 -12.98 -6.65 -20.39
N LYS A 85 -14.24 -6.89 -20.01
CA LYS A 85 -14.86 -6.14 -18.90
C LYS A 85 -14.21 -6.42 -17.57
N ARG A 86 -13.81 -7.66 -17.31
CA ARG A 86 -13.06 -8.10 -16.15
C ARG A 86 -11.73 -7.37 -16.04
N THR A 87 -10.91 -7.48 -17.07
CA THR A 87 -9.56 -6.89 -17.09
C THR A 87 -9.62 -5.38 -16.89
N LEU A 88 -10.46 -4.69 -17.70
CA LEU A 88 -10.61 -3.24 -17.56
C LEU A 88 -11.13 -2.84 -16.16
N GLY A 89 -12.11 -3.58 -15.63
CA GLY A 89 -12.67 -3.30 -14.30
C GLY A 89 -11.64 -3.49 -13.19
N SER A 90 -10.91 -4.62 -13.19
CA SER A 90 -9.94 -4.97 -12.16
C SER A 90 -8.75 -4.00 -12.13
N PHE A 91 -8.10 -3.76 -13.28
CA PHE A 91 -6.95 -2.85 -13.35
C PHE A 91 -7.34 -1.40 -13.06
N SER A 92 -8.48 -0.91 -13.57
CA SER A 92 -8.95 0.45 -13.28
C SER A 92 -9.27 0.65 -11.80
N MET A 93 -9.89 -0.34 -11.16
CA MET A 93 -10.19 -0.32 -9.73
C MET A 93 -8.91 -0.19 -8.88
N CYS A 94 -7.93 -1.04 -9.13
CA CYS A 94 -6.68 -1.03 -8.37
C CYS A 94 -5.83 0.23 -8.66
N SER A 95 -5.83 0.71 -9.91
CA SER A 95 -5.14 1.96 -10.27
C SER A 95 -5.74 3.17 -9.54
N LYS A 96 -7.06 3.27 -9.47
CA LYS A 96 -7.75 4.35 -8.72
C LYS A 96 -7.42 4.28 -7.24
N TRP A 97 -7.44 3.08 -6.66
CA TRP A 97 -7.11 2.91 -5.25
C TRP A 97 -5.66 3.34 -4.95
N ARG A 98 -4.68 3.00 -5.84
CA ARG A 98 -3.30 3.49 -5.70
C ARG A 98 -3.21 5.02 -5.70
N MET A 99 -3.97 5.67 -6.58
CA MET A 99 -4.00 7.14 -6.63
C MET A 99 -4.64 7.74 -5.37
N GLU A 100 -5.77 7.20 -4.93
CA GLU A 100 -6.45 7.63 -3.71
C GLU A 100 -5.59 7.43 -2.46
N LEU A 101 -4.88 6.31 -2.38
CA LEU A 101 -3.92 6.08 -1.30
C LEU A 101 -2.80 7.13 -1.33
N GLY A 102 -2.23 7.43 -2.50
CA GLY A 102 -1.21 8.45 -2.66
C GLY A 102 -1.67 9.83 -2.17
N GLU A 103 -2.92 10.22 -2.45
CA GLU A 103 -3.50 11.46 -1.94
C GLU A 103 -3.73 11.43 -0.42
N LYS A 104 -4.21 10.30 0.12
CA LYS A 104 -4.37 10.13 1.56
C LYS A 104 -3.03 10.22 2.31
N LEU A 105 -1.98 9.58 1.78
CA LEU A 105 -0.66 9.55 2.42
C LEU A 105 -0.05 10.96 2.60
N LYS A 106 -0.42 11.94 1.81
CA LYS A 106 -0.01 13.35 1.98
C LYS A 106 -0.61 14.01 3.23
N ARG A 107 -1.70 13.46 3.77
CA ARG A 107 -2.51 14.02 4.86
C ARG A 107 -2.40 13.25 6.17
N VAL A 108 -1.62 12.18 6.19
CA VAL A 108 -1.42 11.33 7.37
C VAL A 108 -0.32 11.92 8.25
N PRO A 109 -0.42 11.85 9.59
CA PRO A 109 0.67 12.25 10.48
C PRO A 109 1.97 11.53 10.17
N MET A 110 3.11 12.23 10.26
CA MET A 110 4.42 11.64 9.97
C MET A 110 4.74 10.40 10.83
N GLY A 111 4.18 10.30 12.04
CA GLY A 111 4.30 9.10 12.88
C GLY A 111 3.69 7.83 12.28
N TYR A 112 2.84 7.98 11.27
CA TYR A 112 2.29 6.84 10.54
C TYR A 112 3.35 6.12 9.69
N PHE A 113 4.42 6.81 9.28
CA PHE A 113 5.48 6.27 8.43
C PHE A 113 6.60 5.61 9.25
N ASN A 114 6.27 4.82 10.27
CA ASN A 114 7.25 3.99 10.93
C ASN A 114 7.66 2.80 10.05
N GLU A 115 8.77 2.13 10.36
CA GLU A 115 9.34 1.05 9.53
C GLU A 115 8.33 -0.08 9.25
N HIS A 116 7.53 -0.47 10.24
CA HIS A 116 6.52 -1.52 10.08
C HIS A 116 5.41 -1.11 9.11
N ARG A 117 4.88 0.11 9.26
CA ARG A 117 3.80 0.60 8.40
C ARG A 117 4.26 0.90 6.97
N LEU A 118 5.51 1.34 6.81
CA LEU A 118 6.09 1.53 5.47
C LEU A 118 6.13 0.22 4.68
N GLY A 119 6.54 -0.88 5.32
CA GLY A 119 6.49 -2.21 4.75
C GLY A 119 5.06 -2.64 4.38
N ASP A 120 4.09 -2.37 5.24
CA ASP A 120 2.67 -2.67 4.97
C ASP A 120 2.10 -1.86 3.81
N ILE A 121 2.38 -0.56 3.74
CA ILE A 121 1.96 0.32 2.64
C ILE A 121 2.58 -0.16 1.32
N THR A 122 3.88 -0.46 1.32
CA THR A 122 4.59 -0.96 0.13
C THR A 122 3.98 -2.27 -0.35
N ALA A 123 3.74 -3.23 0.54
CA ALA A 123 3.11 -4.49 0.20
C ALA A 123 1.68 -4.31 -0.29
N ALA A 124 0.92 -3.36 0.27
CA ALA A 124 -0.43 -3.06 -0.20
C ALA A 124 -0.45 -2.55 -1.64
N VAL A 125 0.42 -1.59 -1.98
CA VAL A 125 0.49 -0.98 -3.32
C VAL A 125 1.00 -1.95 -4.38
N THR A 126 1.91 -2.87 -4.02
CA THR A 126 2.55 -3.81 -4.94
C THR A 126 1.86 -5.16 -4.95
N THR A 127 2.09 -5.99 -3.94
CA THR A 127 1.66 -7.40 -3.92
C THR A 127 0.17 -7.56 -3.67
N THR A 128 -0.39 -6.88 -2.66
CA THR A 128 -1.80 -7.06 -2.27
C THR A 128 -2.76 -6.60 -3.37
N LEU A 129 -2.52 -5.43 -3.96
CA LEU A 129 -3.30 -4.98 -5.11
C LEU A 129 -3.03 -5.81 -6.37
N GLY A 130 -1.79 -6.29 -6.58
CA GLY A 130 -1.46 -7.22 -7.67
C GLY A 130 -2.25 -8.53 -7.58
N ASP A 131 -2.41 -9.07 -6.37
CA ASP A 131 -3.26 -10.24 -6.13
C ASP A 131 -4.74 -9.97 -6.44
N LEU A 132 -5.25 -8.78 -6.10
CA LEU A 132 -6.61 -8.37 -6.46
C LEU A 132 -6.77 -8.17 -7.97
N GLU A 133 -5.81 -7.53 -8.64
CA GLU A 133 -5.84 -7.31 -10.09
C GLU A 133 -5.98 -8.62 -10.88
N THR A 134 -5.23 -9.65 -10.46
CA THR A 134 -5.13 -10.91 -11.21
C THR A 134 -6.11 -11.97 -10.74
N ASN A 135 -6.32 -12.10 -9.45
CA ASN A 135 -7.01 -13.25 -8.86
C ASN A 135 -8.45 -12.96 -8.46
N ALA A 136 -8.81 -11.74 -8.00
CA ALA A 136 -10.09 -11.50 -7.37
C ALA A 136 -11.29 -11.83 -8.29
N VAL A 137 -11.29 -11.29 -9.49
CA VAL A 137 -12.42 -11.49 -10.42
C VAL A 137 -12.40 -12.87 -11.05
N THR A 138 -11.21 -13.44 -11.30
CA THR A 138 -11.05 -14.80 -11.82
C THR A 138 -11.60 -15.84 -10.84
N VAL A 139 -11.27 -15.69 -9.56
CA VAL A 139 -11.82 -16.56 -8.50
C VAL A 139 -13.33 -16.40 -8.38
N MET A 140 -13.81 -15.18 -8.45
CA MET A 140 -15.23 -14.89 -8.40
C MET A 140 -15.99 -15.56 -9.55
N GLU A 141 -15.48 -15.46 -10.80
CA GLU A 141 -16.07 -16.13 -11.96
C GLU A 141 -15.99 -17.67 -11.81
N ALA A 142 -14.87 -18.23 -11.40
CA ALA A 142 -14.70 -19.67 -11.25
C ALA A 142 -15.62 -20.26 -10.16
N VAL A 143 -15.68 -19.62 -9.00
CA VAL A 143 -16.48 -20.13 -7.86
C VAL A 143 -17.97 -19.91 -8.10
N ALA A 144 -18.38 -18.68 -8.41
CA ALA A 144 -19.79 -18.38 -8.63
C ALA A 144 -20.29 -19.03 -9.93
N GLY A 145 -19.51 -18.97 -11.02
CA GLY A 145 -19.84 -19.59 -12.30
C GLY A 145 -20.00 -21.11 -12.18
N GLY A 146 -19.08 -21.80 -11.47
CA GLY A 146 -19.16 -23.24 -11.28
C GLY A 146 -20.42 -23.70 -10.52
N PHE A 147 -20.79 -22.98 -9.44
CA PHE A 147 -22.03 -23.30 -8.71
C PHE A 147 -23.30 -22.94 -9.49
N ILE A 148 -23.32 -21.79 -10.19
CA ILE A 148 -24.46 -21.41 -11.01
C ILE A 148 -24.66 -22.39 -12.16
N HIS A 149 -23.59 -22.77 -12.84
CA HIS A 149 -23.61 -23.77 -13.90
C HIS A 149 -24.21 -25.10 -13.39
N ALA A 150 -23.76 -25.59 -12.23
CA ALA A 150 -24.29 -26.79 -11.62
C ALA A 150 -25.78 -26.67 -11.25
N VAL A 151 -26.21 -25.52 -10.72
CA VAL A 151 -27.61 -25.27 -10.39
C VAL A 151 -28.48 -25.25 -11.65
N VAL A 152 -28.06 -24.57 -12.70
CA VAL A 152 -28.82 -24.49 -13.96
C VAL A 152 -28.97 -25.86 -14.60
N ILE A 153 -27.89 -26.66 -14.70
CA ILE A 153 -28.00 -28.02 -15.20
C ILE A 153 -28.84 -28.90 -14.27
N GLY A 154 -28.70 -28.73 -12.95
CA GLY A 154 -29.49 -29.47 -11.98
C GLY A 154 -30.99 -29.22 -12.12
N ILE A 155 -31.39 -27.97 -12.32
CA ILE A 155 -32.78 -27.60 -12.59
C ILE A 155 -33.26 -28.28 -13.89
N TRP A 156 -32.45 -28.19 -14.96
CA TRP A 156 -32.79 -28.87 -16.21
C TRP A 156 -32.94 -30.39 -16.03
N LEU A 157 -32.04 -31.02 -15.27
CA LEU A 157 -32.16 -32.47 -14.95
C LEU A 157 -33.40 -32.82 -14.13
N LEU A 158 -33.85 -31.96 -13.21
CA LEU A 158 -35.10 -32.16 -12.48
C LEU A 158 -36.33 -32.22 -13.40
N PHE A 159 -36.35 -31.41 -14.46
CA PHE A 159 -37.43 -31.49 -15.46
C PHE A 159 -37.30 -32.67 -16.41
N TYR A 160 -36.06 -33.10 -16.70
CA TYR A 160 -35.79 -34.17 -17.63
C TYR A 160 -35.94 -35.55 -17.00
N GLU A 161 -35.40 -35.78 -15.80
CA GLU A 161 -35.52 -36.97 -14.95
C GLU A 161 -35.34 -36.61 -13.48
N TRP A 162 -36.47 -36.39 -12.79
CA TRP A 162 -36.48 -35.82 -11.44
C TRP A 162 -35.69 -36.62 -10.41
N LYS A 163 -35.69 -37.99 -10.52
CA LYS A 163 -34.97 -38.88 -9.59
C LYS A 163 -33.46 -38.63 -9.63
N ILE A 164 -32.92 -38.45 -10.82
CA ILE A 164 -31.48 -38.14 -11.04
C ILE A 164 -31.17 -36.70 -10.64
N GLY A 165 -32.04 -35.74 -10.96
CA GLY A 165 -31.91 -34.35 -10.55
C GLY A 165 -31.82 -34.19 -9.02
N VAL A 166 -32.68 -34.91 -8.26
CA VAL A 166 -32.61 -34.90 -6.79
C VAL A 166 -31.28 -35.45 -6.29
N LEU A 167 -30.83 -36.57 -6.86
CA LEU A 167 -29.54 -37.19 -6.48
C LEU A 167 -28.37 -36.26 -6.72
N MET A 168 -28.41 -35.54 -7.82
CA MET A 168 -27.43 -34.49 -8.14
C MET A 168 -27.42 -33.36 -7.12
N PHE A 169 -28.58 -32.83 -6.72
CA PHE A 169 -28.66 -31.78 -5.72
C PHE A 169 -28.21 -32.24 -4.33
N ILE A 170 -28.37 -33.52 -3.97
CA ILE A 170 -27.79 -34.10 -2.75
C ILE A 170 -26.25 -34.01 -2.81
N GLY A 171 -25.63 -34.40 -3.94
CA GLY A 171 -24.17 -34.28 -4.12
C GLY A 171 -23.69 -32.81 -4.04
N LEU A 172 -24.41 -31.89 -4.63
CA LEU A 172 -24.12 -30.48 -4.58
C LEU A 172 -24.24 -29.91 -3.15
N PHE A 173 -25.27 -30.28 -2.41
CA PHE A 173 -25.47 -29.88 -1.01
C PHE A 173 -24.34 -30.41 -0.10
N LEU A 174 -23.96 -31.68 -0.24
CA LEU A 174 -22.84 -32.25 0.52
C LEU A 174 -21.54 -31.52 0.22
N SER A 175 -21.30 -31.16 -1.05
CA SER A 175 -20.10 -30.41 -1.44
C SER A 175 -20.08 -29.00 -0.82
N LEU A 176 -21.21 -28.32 -0.75
CA LEU A 176 -21.33 -27.01 -0.06
C LEU A 176 -21.02 -27.12 1.44
N CYS A 177 -21.45 -28.22 2.09
CA CYS A 177 -21.12 -28.47 3.50
C CYS A 177 -19.59 -28.61 3.71
N VAL A 178 -18.92 -29.36 2.84
CA VAL A 178 -17.45 -29.50 2.91
C VAL A 178 -16.75 -28.18 2.57
N TYR A 179 -17.22 -27.46 1.57
CA TYR A 179 -16.72 -26.13 1.25
C TYR A 179 -16.81 -25.18 2.45
N ALA A 180 -17.96 -25.15 3.16
CA ALA A 180 -18.13 -24.35 4.36
C ALA A 180 -17.15 -24.74 5.48
N LYS A 181 -16.88 -26.04 5.67
CA LYS A 181 -15.86 -26.54 6.61
C LYS A 181 -14.45 -26.09 6.21
N THR A 182 -14.14 -26.13 4.91
CA THR A 182 -12.84 -25.65 4.39
C THR A 182 -12.65 -24.15 4.67
N GLN A 183 -13.69 -23.33 4.51
CA GLN A 183 -13.65 -21.91 4.85
C GLN A 183 -13.41 -21.68 6.35
N LYS A 184 -14.11 -22.40 7.24
CA LYS A 184 -13.89 -22.31 8.69
C LYS A 184 -12.47 -22.75 9.10
N ALA A 185 -11.93 -23.82 8.49
CA ALA A 185 -10.56 -24.24 8.71
C ALA A 185 -9.56 -23.14 8.27
N GLY A 186 -9.80 -22.51 7.13
CA GLY A 186 -9.02 -21.37 6.66
C GLY A 186 -8.94 -20.24 7.68
N MET A 187 -10.08 -19.79 8.20
CA MET A 187 -10.13 -18.73 9.23
C MET A 187 -9.34 -19.10 10.49
N LYS A 188 -9.26 -20.37 10.84
CA LYS A 188 -8.53 -20.83 12.04
C LYS A 188 -7.01 -20.89 11.82
N TYR A 189 -6.54 -21.36 10.68
CA TYR A 189 -5.11 -21.66 10.45
C TYR A 189 -4.37 -20.56 9.66
N SER A 190 -5.08 -19.78 8.82
CA SER A 190 -4.45 -18.73 8.02
C SER A 190 -3.78 -17.62 8.84
N PRO A 191 -4.33 -17.13 9.97
CA PRO A 191 -3.66 -16.10 10.77
C PRO A 191 -2.29 -16.55 11.30
N ARG A 192 -2.17 -17.81 11.78
CA ARG A 192 -0.89 -18.36 12.24
C ARG A 192 0.14 -18.41 11.11
N ARG A 193 -0.28 -18.84 9.92
CA ARG A 193 0.57 -18.87 8.74
C ARG A 193 1.05 -17.47 8.37
N GLN A 194 0.15 -16.46 8.36
CA GLN A 194 0.50 -15.08 8.05
C GLN A 194 1.47 -14.49 9.06
N ALA A 195 1.25 -14.72 10.35
CA ALA A 195 2.17 -14.27 11.41
C ALA A 195 3.55 -14.91 11.26
N ALA A 196 3.63 -16.22 11.02
CA ALA A 196 4.89 -16.93 10.80
C ALA A 196 5.61 -16.45 9.53
N GLN A 197 4.87 -16.16 8.46
CA GLN A 197 5.43 -15.59 7.22
C GLN A 197 5.99 -14.18 7.45
N ALA A 198 5.27 -13.34 8.20
CA ALA A 198 5.74 -11.99 8.54
C ALA A 198 7.01 -12.05 9.41
N GLY A 199 7.03 -12.95 10.42
CA GLY A 199 8.22 -13.20 11.24
C GLY A 199 9.43 -13.64 10.43
N LEU A 200 9.22 -14.53 9.44
CA LEU A 200 10.28 -14.96 8.52
C LEU A 200 10.85 -13.79 7.70
N VAL A 201 9.97 -12.96 7.12
CA VAL A 201 10.41 -11.77 6.35
C VAL A 201 11.21 -10.82 7.23
N THR A 202 10.72 -10.52 8.44
CA THR A 202 11.41 -9.65 9.39
C THR A 202 12.79 -10.20 9.76
N GLY A 203 12.88 -11.49 10.12
CA GLY A 203 14.16 -12.12 10.47
C GLY A 203 15.18 -12.12 9.33
N ILE A 204 14.72 -12.38 8.10
CA ILE A 204 15.59 -12.33 6.92
C ILE A 204 16.07 -10.90 6.65
N LEU A 205 15.18 -9.89 6.74
CA LEU A 205 15.57 -8.48 6.54
C LEU A 205 16.59 -8.02 7.59
N GLU A 206 16.37 -8.35 8.86
CA GLU A 206 17.31 -8.04 9.95
C GLU A 206 18.69 -8.68 9.70
N TYR A 207 18.72 -9.95 9.28
CA TYR A 207 19.95 -10.64 8.94
C TYR A 207 20.70 -9.99 7.76
N ILE A 208 19.96 -9.59 6.71
CA ILE A 208 20.55 -8.91 5.55
C ILE A 208 21.10 -7.53 5.93
N GLN A 209 20.35 -6.76 6.71
CA GLN A 209 20.79 -5.43 7.20
C GLN A 209 22.00 -5.55 8.11
N GLY A 210 22.05 -6.61 8.95
CA GLY A 210 23.18 -6.93 9.82
C GLY A 210 24.37 -7.60 9.13
N MET A 211 24.33 -7.85 7.82
CA MET A 211 25.33 -8.66 7.11
C MET A 211 26.75 -8.09 7.19
N SER A 212 26.91 -6.77 7.25
CA SER A 212 28.20 -6.11 7.46
C SER A 212 28.83 -6.49 8.81
N VAL A 213 28.00 -6.59 9.86
CA VAL A 213 28.42 -7.00 11.19
C VAL A 213 28.77 -8.49 11.20
N VAL A 214 27.92 -9.33 10.59
CA VAL A 214 28.16 -10.78 10.46
C VAL A 214 29.51 -11.05 9.79
N LYS A 215 29.80 -10.36 8.69
CA LYS A 215 31.08 -10.48 7.98
C LYS A 215 32.26 -9.93 8.78
N ALA A 216 32.09 -8.77 9.44
CA ALA A 216 33.18 -8.15 10.21
C ALA A 216 33.63 -9.02 11.40
N PHE A 217 32.72 -9.79 11.98
CA PHE A 217 33.01 -10.67 13.14
C PHE A 217 33.22 -12.13 12.76
N GLY A 218 33.26 -12.49 11.45
CA GLY A 218 33.51 -13.84 10.98
C GLY A 218 32.44 -14.86 11.38
N LEU A 219 31.19 -14.42 11.56
CA LEU A 219 30.08 -15.26 12.02
C LEU A 219 29.38 -16.01 10.87
N ALA A 220 29.99 -16.06 9.69
CA ALA A 220 29.39 -16.68 8.49
C ALA A 220 29.03 -18.17 8.65
N ASP A 221 29.70 -18.91 9.53
CA ASP A 221 29.42 -20.32 9.83
C ASP A 221 28.43 -20.53 10.98
N ARG A 222 28.01 -19.49 11.67
CA ARG A 222 26.95 -19.56 12.67
C ARG A 222 25.63 -19.17 12.01
N SER A 223 24.80 -20.17 11.65
CA SER A 223 23.43 -19.90 11.31
C SER A 223 22.79 -19.11 12.46
N ASP A 224 22.17 -17.98 12.13
CA ASP A 224 21.47 -17.20 13.14
C ASP A 224 20.28 -18.02 13.61
N LYS A 225 20.33 -18.46 14.89
CA LYS A 225 19.29 -19.31 15.49
C LYS A 225 17.90 -18.67 15.36
N SER A 226 17.83 -17.34 15.27
CA SER A 226 16.58 -16.61 15.11
C SER A 226 15.99 -16.80 13.70
N VAL A 227 16.83 -16.75 12.68
CA VAL A 227 16.41 -16.97 11.28
C VAL A 227 16.01 -18.43 11.07
N ASP A 228 16.80 -19.39 11.59
CA ASP A 228 16.47 -20.80 11.52
C ASP A 228 15.14 -21.12 12.21
N ALA A 229 14.89 -20.51 13.38
CA ALA A 229 13.63 -20.66 14.10
C ALA A 229 12.45 -20.10 13.28
N ALA A 230 12.61 -18.93 12.68
CA ALA A 230 11.58 -18.31 11.83
C ALA A 230 11.29 -19.14 10.57
N ILE A 231 12.33 -19.71 9.94
CA ILE A 231 12.18 -20.64 8.78
C ILE A 231 11.37 -21.87 9.21
N ASN A 232 11.73 -22.49 10.32
CA ASN A 232 11.06 -23.69 10.81
C ASN A 232 9.61 -23.41 11.22
N GLU A 233 9.35 -22.30 11.92
CA GLU A 233 7.99 -21.89 12.30
C GLU A 233 7.11 -21.63 11.06
N SER A 234 7.65 -20.97 10.04
CA SER A 234 6.97 -20.75 8.77
C SER A 234 6.66 -22.08 8.06
N ALA A 235 7.63 -22.99 8.02
CA ALA A 235 7.44 -24.31 7.42
C ALA A 235 6.36 -25.13 8.17
N GLU A 236 6.41 -25.17 9.50
CA GLU A 236 5.42 -25.88 10.32
C GLU A 236 4.00 -25.31 10.15
N ALA A 237 3.86 -23.98 10.14
CA ALA A 237 2.57 -23.32 9.94
C ALA A 237 1.98 -23.61 8.56
N ASN A 238 2.82 -23.63 7.51
CA ASN A 238 2.39 -24.00 6.15
C ASN A 238 1.99 -25.48 6.08
N ILE A 239 2.79 -26.40 6.63
CA ILE A 239 2.49 -27.84 6.64
C ILE A 239 1.19 -28.13 7.42
N ALA A 240 0.98 -27.46 8.57
CA ALA A 240 -0.23 -27.64 9.36
C ALA A 240 -1.49 -27.20 8.60
N LEU A 241 -1.42 -26.07 7.89
CA LEU A 241 -2.50 -25.60 7.05
C LEU A 241 -2.78 -26.56 5.88
N GLU A 242 -1.72 -26.98 5.18
CA GLU A 242 -1.83 -27.83 3.99
C GLU A 242 -2.37 -29.23 4.32
N LYS A 243 -1.97 -29.84 5.45
CA LYS A 243 -2.55 -31.12 5.92
C LYS A 243 -4.06 -31.06 6.11
N VAL A 244 -4.57 -29.94 6.65
CA VAL A 244 -6.03 -29.78 6.84
C VAL A 244 -6.73 -29.57 5.51
N PHE A 245 -6.15 -28.76 4.62
CA PHE A 245 -6.76 -28.47 3.32
C PHE A 245 -6.72 -29.66 2.38
N SER A 246 -5.61 -30.38 2.29
CA SER A 246 -5.52 -31.57 1.44
C SER A 246 -6.52 -32.66 1.87
N GLY A 247 -6.70 -32.86 3.18
CA GLY A 247 -7.71 -33.76 3.70
C GLY A 247 -9.15 -33.36 3.30
N LEU A 248 -9.50 -32.08 3.47
CA LEU A 248 -10.82 -31.57 3.09
C LEU A 248 -11.04 -31.57 1.57
N ALA A 249 -9.99 -31.26 0.79
CA ALA A 249 -10.05 -31.32 -0.67
C ALA A 249 -10.25 -32.78 -1.17
N ALA A 250 -9.60 -33.76 -0.53
CA ALA A 250 -9.83 -35.16 -0.85
C ALA A 250 -11.28 -35.57 -0.58
N VAL A 251 -11.86 -35.18 0.56
CA VAL A 251 -13.28 -35.45 0.88
C VAL A 251 -14.19 -34.77 -0.14
N PHE A 252 -13.90 -33.53 -0.52
CA PHE A 252 -14.66 -32.76 -1.52
C PHE A 252 -14.68 -33.51 -2.88
N GLN A 253 -13.52 -33.97 -3.35
CA GLN A 253 -13.42 -34.73 -4.59
C GLN A 253 -14.11 -36.10 -4.50
N MET A 254 -14.00 -36.79 -3.35
CA MET A 254 -14.68 -38.06 -3.14
C MET A 254 -16.19 -37.98 -3.25
N ILE A 255 -16.80 -36.90 -2.71
CA ILE A 255 -18.25 -36.66 -2.80
C ILE A 255 -18.70 -36.68 -4.27
N PHE A 256 -17.98 -36.00 -5.16
CA PHE A 256 -18.35 -35.96 -6.58
C PHE A 256 -18.14 -37.28 -7.29
N LYS A 257 -17.07 -38.00 -6.95
CA LYS A 257 -16.84 -39.35 -7.50
C LYS A 257 -17.96 -40.31 -7.09
N PHE A 258 -18.36 -40.28 -5.80
CA PHE A 258 -19.49 -41.11 -5.31
C PHE A 258 -20.83 -40.63 -5.90
N ALA A 259 -21.06 -39.35 -6.06
CA ALA A 259 -22.28 -38.83 -6.66
C ALA A 259 -22.38 -39.27 -8.16
N ARG A 260 -21.28 -39.15 -8.93
CA ARG A 260 -21.23 -39.68 -10.32
C ARG A 260 -21.53 -41.16 -10.37
N PHE A 261 -20.90 -41.97 -9.47
CA PHE A 261 -21.15 -43.41 -9.38
C PHE A 261 -22.62 -43.70 -9.03
N ALA A 262 -23.20 -42.99 -8.07
CA ALA A 262 -24.59 -43.16 -7.69
C ALA A 262 -25.56 -42.82 -8.83
N ILE A 263 -25.26 -41.78 -9.60
CA ILE A 263 -26.05 -41.39 -10.80
C ILE A 263 -25.94 -42.48 -11.87
N LEU A 264 -24.73 -43.03 -12.11
CA LEU A 264 -24.53 -44.13 -13.05
C LEU A 264 -25.36 -45.36 -12.68
N VAL A 265 -25.31 -45.79 -11.40
CA VAL A 265 -26.08 -46.94 -10.89
C VAL A 265 -27.59 -46.66 -10.97
N ALA A 266 -28.04 -45.48 -10.57
CA ALA A 266 -29.45 -45.09 -10.63
C ALA A 266 -29.97 -45.04 -12.07
N ALA A 267 -29.23 -44.45 -12.99
CA ALA A 267 -29.59 -44.39 -14.41
C ALA A 267 -29.65 -45.80 -15.04
N SER A 268 -28.68 -46.67 -14.72
CA SER A 268 -28.68 -48.06 -15.18
C SER A 268 -29.87 -48.84 -14.63
N TYR A 269 -30.20 -48.66 -13.34
CA TYR A 269 -31.36 -49.28 -12.71
C TYR A 269 -32.69 -48.84 -13.36
N LEU A 270 -32.86 -47.55 -13.64
CA LEU A 270 -34.05 -47.03 -14.32
C LEU A 270 -34.17 -47.56 -15.76
N LEU A 271 -33.03 -47.75 -16.43
CA LEU A 271 -32.98 -48.35 -17.78
C LEU A 271 -33.41 -49.81 -17.73
N MET A 272 -32.90 -50.59 -16.76
CA MET A 272 -33.27 -52.02 -16.62
C MET A 272 -34.75 -52.22 -16.30
N ASN A 273 -35.35 -51.29 -15.55
CA ASN A 273 -36.79 -51.32 -15.26
C ASN A 273 -37.65 -50.77 -16.42
N GLY A 274 -37.06 -50.33 -17.53
CA GLY A 274 -37.80 -49.77 -18.67
C GLY A 274 -38.41 -48.37 -18.42
N GLU A 275 -37.99 -47.67 -17.33
CA GLU A 275 -38.51 -46.34 -17.00
C GLU A 275 -37.88 -45.23 -17.87
N ILE A 276 -36.66 -45.49 -18.35
CA ILE A 276 -35.97 -44.55 -19.27
C ILE A 276 -35.45 -45.28 -20.50
N THR A 277 -35.28 -44.52 -21.58
CA THR A 277 -34.68 -45.07 -22.81
C THR A 277 -33.16 -45.10 -22.74
N PRO A 278 -32.47 -45.92 -23.56
CA PRO A 278 -30.99 -45.98 -23.60
C PRO A 278 -30.36 -44.61 -23.87
N GLU A 279 -30.97 -43.79 -24.70
CA GLU A 279 -30.51 -42.41 -25.00
C GLU A 279 -30.55 -41.53 -23.79
N LYS A 280 -31.65 -41.59 -23.01
CA LYS A 280 -31.79 -40.86 -21.76
C LYS A 280 -30.72 -41.32 -20.77
N CYS A 281 -30.50 -42.62 -20.61
CA CYS A 281 -29.48 -43.14 -19.70
C CYS A 281 -28.09 -42.58 -20.05
N LEU A 282 -27.68 -42.67 -21.31
CA LEU A 282 -26.37 -42.18 -21.75
C LEU A 282 -26.21 -40.68 -21.55
N LEU A 283 -27.25 -39.89 -21.85
CA LEU A 283 -27.27 -38.45 -21.59
C LEU A 283 -27.06 -38.12 -20.11
N LEU A 284 -27.81 -38.77 -19.21
CA LEU A 284 -27.72 -38.54 -17.77
C LEU A 284 -26.32 -38.83 -17.24
N VAL A 285 -25.68 -39.87 -17.75
CA VAL A 285 -24.29 -40.22 -17.42
C VAL A 285 -23.34 -39.12 -17.91
N VAL A 286 -23.41 -38.69 -19.18
CA VAL A 286 -22.57 -37.62 -19.74
C VAL A 286 -22.78 -36.33 -18.99
N ALA A 287 -24.01 -35.92 -18.73
CA ALA A 287 -24.35 -34.74 -17.97
C ALA A 287 -23.73 -34.74 -16.56
N SER A 288 -23.74 -35.89 -15.85
CA SER A 288 -23.16 -36.02 -14.51
C SER A 288 -21.66 -35.73 -14.48
N PHE A 289 -20.93 -36.10 -15.53
CA PHE A 289 -19.49 -35.81 -15.62
C PHE A 289 -19.25 -34.31 -15.84
N MET A 290 -20.02 -33.65 -16.67
CA MET A 290 -19.84 -32.21 -16.98
C MET A 290 -20.15 -31.33 -15.78
N ILE A 291 -21.23 -31.59 -15.06
CA ILE A 291 -21.68 -30.80 -13.92
C ILE A 291 -20.65 -30.75 -12.80
N TYR A 292 -20.20 -31.93 -12.37
CA TYR A 292 -19.31 -32.01 -11.22
C TYR A 292 -17.89 -31.51 -11.51
N THR A 293 -17.45 -31.50 -12.79
CA THR A 293 -16.14 -30.99 -13.17
C THR A 293 -16.02 -29.47 -12.93
N THR A 294 -17.06 -28.71 -13.23
CA THR A 294 -17.07 -27.26 -12.99
C THR A 294 -17.08 -26.91 -11.50
N VAL A 295 -17.79 -27.69 -10.68
CA VAL A 295 -17.82 -27.48 -9.22
C VAL A 295 -16.51 -27.95 -8.56
N GLU A 296 -15.88 -29.01 -9.06
CA GLU A 296 -14.54 -29.44 -8.61
C GLU A 296 -13.51 -28.33 -8.83
N LEU A 297 -13.53 -27.66 -9.99
CA LEU A 297 -12.67 -26.53 -10.29
C LEU A 297 -12.95 -25.35 -9.34
N ALA A 298 -14.23 -25.03 -9.07
CA ALA A 298 -14.61 -24.01 -8.10
C ALA A 298 -14.09 -24.32 -6.69
N GLY A 299 -14.07 -25.59 -6.30
CA GLY A 299 -13.50 -26.02 -5.02
C GLY A 299 -11.98 -25.83 -4.91
N SER A 300 -11.24 -26.09 -6.00
CA SER A 300 -9.79 -25.91 -6.04
C SER A 300 -9.37 -24.44 -5.93
N THR A 301 -10.19 -23.51 -6.41
CA THR A 301 -9.94 -22.05 -6.31
C THR A 301 -10.30 -21.44 -4.94
N ALA A 302 -10.88 -22.24 -4.03
CA ALA A 302 -11.26 -21.76 -2.69
C ALA A 302 -10.08 -21.23 -1.86
N ALA A 303 -8.86 -21.73 -2.09
CA ALA A 303 -7.65 -21.23 -1.44
C ALA A 303 -7.32 -19.82 -1.90
N VAL A 304 -7.43 -19.55 -3.20
CA VAL A 304 -7.16 -18.22 -3.79
C VAL A 304 -8.24 -17.22 -3.37
N ALA A 305 -9.50 -17.66 -3.22
CA ALA A 305 -10.57 -16.82 -2.68
C ALA A 305 -10.24 -16.25 -1.28
N ARG A 306 -9.55 -17.03 -0.45
CA ARG A 306 -9.10 -16.56 0.88
C ARG A 306 -7.97 -15.53 0.79
N VAL A 307 -7.07 -15.67 -0.17
CA VAL A 307 -6.04 -14.66 -0.42
C VAL A 307 -6.69 -13.33 -0.78
N VAL A 308 -7.71 -13.36 -1.65
CA VAL A 308 -8.48 -12.17 -2.03
C VAL A 308 -9.18 -11.53 -0.82
N ASP A 309 -9.83 -12.33 0.03
CA ASP A 309 -10.52 -11.81 1.23
C ASP A 309 -9.53 -11.18 2.22
N ALA A 310 -8.40 -11.85 2.48
CA ALA A 310 -7.32 -11.31 3.32
C ALA A 310 -6.67 -10.05 2.71
N SER A 311 -6.58 -9.96 1.39
CA SER A 311 -6.12 -8.77 0.70
C SER A 311 -7.07 -7.59 0.89
N LEU A 312 -8.38 -7.83 0.81
CA LEU A 312 -9.40 -6.81 1.10
C LEU A 312 -9.33 -6.33 2.55
N ASP A 313 -9.20 -7.23 3.54
CA ASP A 313 -9.05 -6.88 4.96
C ASP A 313 -7.84 -5.95 5.17
N ARG A 314 -6.70 -6.28 4.55
CA ARG A 314 -5.48 -5.48 4.65
C ARG A 314 -5.64 -4.09 4.04
N LEU A 315 -6.29 -3.99 2.87
CA LEU A 315 -6.52 -2.71 2.20
C LEU A 315 -7.53 -1.85 2.96
N GLU A 316 -8.57 -2.43 3.55
CA GLU A 316 -9.51 -1.73 4.44
C GLU A 316 -8.77 -1.13 5.64
N THR A 317 -7.94 -1.93 6.33
CA THR A 317 -7.12 -1.45 7.47
C THR A 317 -6.22 -0.28 7.09
N ILE A 318 -5.61 -0.31 5.89
CA ILE A 318 -4.76 0.78 5.42
C ILE A 318 -5.60 1.98 5.00
N SER A 319 -6.81 1.78 4.48
CA SER A 319 -7.71 2.88 4.10
C SER A 319 -8.25 3.66 5.29
N ASP A 320 -8.34 3.04 6.47
CA ASP A 320 -8.82 3.64 7.73
C ASP A 320 -7.73 4.45 8.47
N MET A 321 -6.70 4.93 7.74
CA MET A 321 -5.66 5.76 8.32
C MET A 321 -6.21 7.11 8.82
N PRO A 322 -5.73 7.63 9.97
CA PRO A 322 -6.15 8.92 10.48
C PRO A 322 -5.63 10.04 9.57
N LEU A 323 -6.50 10.94 9.16
CA LEU A 323 -6.13 12.13 8.38
C LEU A 323 -6.04 13.34 9.30
N LEU A 324 -5.05 14.22 9.07
CA LEU A 324 -4.85 15.44 9.86
C LEU A 324 -5.89 16.51 9.55
N ASP A 325 -6.39 16.57 8.33
CA ASP A 325 -7.15 17.71 7.81
C ASP A 325 -8.56 17.37 7.34
N GLU A 326 -9.22 16.37 7.94
CA GLU A 326 -10.60 15.99 7.58
C GLU A 326 -11.58 17.18 7.66
N ASN A 327 -11.36 18.08 8.62
CA ASN A 327 -12.20 19.27 8.84
C ASN A 327 -11.47 20.57 8.44
N GLY A 328 -10.33 20.49 7.78
CA GLY A 328 -9.54 21.64 7.37
C GLY A 328 -10.18 22.41 6.21
N THR A 329 -9.93 23.72 6.15
CA THR A 329 -10.35 24.58 5.06
C THR A 329 -9.15 25.23 4.39
N ASP A 330 -9.27 25.56 3.10
CA ASP A 330 -8.23 26.31 2.38
C ASP A 330 -8.21 27.75 2.86
N LEU A 331 -7.23 28.07 3.71
CA LEU A 331 -7.08 29.39 4.32
C LEU A 331 -5.77 30.06 3.88
N ILE A 332 -5.81 31.37 3.75
CA ILE A 332 -4.63 32.21 3.54
C ILE A 332 -4.48 33.07 4.79
N PRO A 333 -3.38 32.94 5.55
CA PRO A 333 -3.17 33.76 6.76
C PRO A 333 -2.98 35.23 6.42
N LYS A 334 -3.48 36.12 7.29
CA LYS A 334 -3.33 37.58 7.13
C LYS A 334 -1.97 38.06 7.61
N ALA A 335 -1.32 37.33 8.47
CA ALA A 335 0.00 37.58 9.01
C ALA A 335 0.76 36.25 9.16
N TYR A 336 2.06 36.32 9.40
CA TYR A 336 2.94 35.16 9.49
C TYR A 336 3.66 35.09 10.85
N ASP A 337 3.02 35.63 11.87
CA ASP A 337 3.40 35.43 13.26
C ASP A 337 2.98 34.03 13.72
N ILE A 338 3.77 33.44 14.59
CA ILE A 338 3.51 32.09 15.16
C ILE A 338 3.29 32.25 16.65
N ILE A 339 2.18 31.74 17.16
CA ILE A 339 1.86 31.72 18.58
C ILE A 339 1.66 30.26 19.00
N VAL A 340 2.39 29.86 20.03
CA VAL A 340 2.31 28.52 20.64
C VAL A 340 1.84 28.71 22.08
N SER A 341 0.70 28.10 22.42
CA SER A 341 0.02 28.27 23.71
C SER A 341 -0.14 26.94 24.42
N SER A 342 0.59 26.74 25.49
CA SER A 342 0.50 25.59 26.44
C SER A 342 0.43 24.24 25.76
N ILE A 343 1.28 24.02 24.75
CA ILE A 343 1.26 22.75 24.03
C ILE A 343 1.95 21.64 24.81
N SER A 344 1.31 20.47 24.84
CA SER A 344 1.92 19.20 25.26
C SER A 344 1.78 18.17 24.15
N PHE A 345 2.80 17.30 24.04
CA PHE A 345 2.86 16.30 22.99
C PHE A 345 3.58 15.03 23.44
N ALA A 346 3.10 13.87 22.99
CA ALA A 346 3.69 12.57 23.17
C ALA A 346 3.74 11.79 21.87
N TYR A 347 4.82 11.05 21.64
CA TYR A 347 4.84 9.96 20.67
C TYR A 347 4.36 8.70 21.38
N ASP A 348 3.21 8.19 20.98
CA ASP A 348 2.51 7.10 21.66
C ASP A 348 2.30 7.42 23.17
N GLU A 349 2.97 6.67 24.07
CA GLU A 349 2.88 6.89 25.53
C GLU A 349 3.99 7.80 26.10
N LYS A 350 5.04 8.08 25.31
CA LYS A 350 6.20 8.86 25.78
C LYS A 350 5.98 10.35 25.57
N GLU A 351 5.74 11.07 26.64
CA GLU A 351 5.67 12.54 26.62
C GLU A 351 7.02 13.16 26.28
N ILE A 352 7.00 14.13 25.34
CA ILE A 352 8.19 14.81 24.80
C ILE A 352 8.16 16.31 25.08
N LEU A 353 6.99 16.95 25.01
CA LEU A 353 6.81 18.37 25.30
C LEU A 353 5.75 18.55 26.38
N HIS A 354 6.02 19.48 27.30
CA HIS A 354 5.22 19.75 28.49
C HIS A 354 4.98 21.25 28.63
N ASP A 355 3.75 21.71 28.44
CA ASP A 355 3.29 23.09 28.63
C ASP A 355 4.19 24.16 27.98
N VAL A 356 4.52 23.98 26.71
CA VAL A 356 5.41 24.87 25.95
C VAL A 356 4.60 26.05 25.41
N SER A 357 5.02 27.29 25.75
CA SER A 357 4.38 28.52 25.30
C SER A 357 5.40 29.57 24.84
N PHE A 358 5.23 30.10 23.64
CA PHE A 358 6.03 31.21 23.12
C PHE A 358 5.37 31.84 21.89
N SER A 359 5.93 33.00 21.44
CA SER A 359 5.50 33.66 20.20
C SER A 359 6.69 34.08 19.37
N VAL A 360 6.54 34.04 18.05
CA VAL A 360 7.53 34.53 17.07
C VAL A 360 6.81 35.56 16.20
N PRO A 361 7.09 36.86 16.40
CA PRO A 361 6.52 37.90 15.55
C PRO A 361 6.93 37.73 14.09
N GLN A 362 6.07 38.17 13.17
CA GLN A 362 6.37 38.14 11.74
C GLN A 362 7.68 38.87 11.43
N GLY A 363 8.52 38.25 10.60
CA GLY A 363 9.79 38.81 10.15
C GLY A 363 10.91 38.80 11.19
N THR A 364 10.73 38.11 12.33
CA THR A 364 11.76 37.91 13.35
C THR A 364 12.31 36.50 13.34
N SER A 365 13.48 36.32 13.95
CA SER A 365 14.19 35.06 14.06
C SER A 365 14.11 34.47 15.47
N CYS A 366 13.78 33.18 15.58
CA CYS A 366 13.75 32.45 16.83
C CYS A 366 14.69 31.23 16.76
N ALA A 367 15.70 31.19 17.62
CA ALA A 367 16.62 30.06 17.75
C ALA A 367 16.20 29.14 18.90
N ILE A 368 16.08 27.85 18.62
CA ILE A 368 15.77 26.81 19.61
C ILE A 368 17.07 26.05 19.91
N VAL A 369 17.52 26.10 21.14
CA VAL A 369 18.74 25.42 21.61
C VAL A 369 18.43 24.50 22.78
N GLY A 370 19.28 23.50 23.02
CA GLY A 370 19.11 22.55 24.10
C GLY A 370 19.84 21.23 23.83
N PRO A 371 19.92 20.32 24.82
CA PRO A 371 20.56 19.01 24.67
C PRO A 371 19.84 18.14 23.60
N SER A 372 20.52 17.08 23.15
CA SER A 372 19.89 16.09 22.28
C SER A 372 18.71 15.43 23.01
N GLY A 373 17.60 15.21 22.29
CA GLY A 373 16.40 14.62 22.88
C GLY A 373 15.50 15.58 23.68
N SER A 374 15.81 16.89 23.74
CA SER A 374 14.96 17.86 24.47
C SER A 374 13.64 18.23 23.79
N GLY A 375 13.37 17.75 22.57
CA GLY A 375 12.11 18.00 21.84
C GLY A 375 12.17 19.09 20.78
N LYS A 376 13.34 19.63 20.40
CA LYS A 376 13.50 20.72 19.42
C LYS A 376 12.90 20.39 18.05
N THR A 377 13.31 19.28 17.45
CA THR A 377 12.78 18.85 16.14
C THR A 377 11.28 18.53 16.21
N THR A 378 10.82 17.95 17.33
CA THR A 378 9.41 17.70 17.59
C THR A 378 8.62 19.01 17.60
N LEU A 379 9.12 20.04 18.28
CA LEU A 379 8.46 21.35 18.32
C LEU A 379 8.30 21.99 16.93
N CYS A 380 9.36 21.98 16.13
CA CYS A 380 9.31 22.47 14.74
C CYS A 380 8.34 21.65 13.87
N SER A 381 8.30 20.34 14.07
CA SER A 381 7.39 19.44 13.34
C SER A 381 5.92 19.66 13.71
N LEU A 382 5.62 20.01 14.97
CA LEU A 382 4.28 20.37 15.42
C LEU A 382 3.82 21.71 14.84
N ILE A 383 4.71 22.69 14.71
CA ILE A 383 4.40 23.98 14.09
C ILE A 383 4.07 23.79 12.61
N ALA A 384 4.78 22.90 11.91
CA ALA A 384 4.46 22.52 10.53
C ALA A 384 3.26 21.55 10.41
N ARG A 385 2.66 21.18 11.55
CA ARG A 385 1.54 20.21 11.64
C ARG A 385 1.84 18.86 10.99
N PHE A 386 3.05 18.32 11.18
CA PHE A 386 3.35 16.93 10.85
C PHE A 386 2.72 15.96 11.86
N TRP A 387 2.31 16.46 13.02
CA TRP A 387 1.46 15.83 14.03
C TRP A 387 0.56 16.88 14.67
N ASP A 388 -0.57 16.46 15.18
CA ASP A 388 -1.41 17.31 16.02
C ASP A 388 -0.96 17.28 17.48
N VAL A 389 -1.06 18.43 18.17
CA VAL A 389 -0.77 18.52 19.60
C VAL A 389 -1.82 17.79 20.42
N LYS A 390 -1.39 17.21 21.57
CA LYS A 390 -2.27 16.52 22.53
C LYS A 390 -3.14 17.52 23.30
N SER A 391 -2.54 18.64 23.69
CA SER A 391 -3.22 19.76 24.36
C SER A 391 -2.59 21.07 23.95
N GLY A 392 -3.30 22.19 24.20
CA GLY A 392 -2.88 23.50 23.74
C GLY A 392 -3.19 23.77 22.28
N GLU A 393 -2.66 24.85 21.74
CA GLU A 393 -2.88 25.26 20.37
C GLU A 393 -1.65 25.95 19.73
N ILE A 394 -1.59 25.88 18.41
CA ILE A 394 -0.59 26.57 17.59
C ILE A 394 -1.33 27.44 16.58
N LEU A 395 -1.05 28.73 16.56
CA LEU A 395 -1.67 29.68 15.64
C LEU A 395 -0.64 30.18 14.62
N LEU A 396 -1.05 30.29 13.36
CA LEU A 396 -0.33 30.98 12.29
C LEU A 396 -1.19 32.16 11.84
N GLY A 397 -0.72 33.38 12.04
CA GLY A 397 -1.48 34.60 11.69
C GLY A 397 -2.82 34.69 12.43
N GLY A 398 -2.87 34.21 13.68
CA GLY A 398 -4.07 34.24 14.51
C GLY A 398 -5.08 33.11 14.22
N VAL A 399 -4.81 32.18 13.28
CA VAL A 399 -5.67 31.04 12.95
C VAL A 399 -5.00 29.74 13.40
N ASN A 400 -5.77 28.85 14.02
CA ASN A 400 -5.25 27.55 14.47
C ASN A 400 -4.77 26.71 13.29
N VAL A 401 -3.58 26.12 13.40
CA VAL A 401 -3.03 25.27 12.33
C VAL A 401 -3.92 24.06 12.01
N LYS A 402 -4.78 23.64 12.93
CA LYS A 402 -5.75 22.56 12.73
C LYS A 402 -6.91 22.94 11.80
N ASP A 403 -7.17 24.23 11.63
CA ASP A 403 -8.27 24.71 10.79
C ASP A 403 -7.88 24.81 9.30
N TYR A 404 -6.58 24.74 8.99
CA TYR A 404 -6.07 24.68 7.63
C TYR A 404 -6.15 23.28 7.04
N THR A 405 -6.29 23.16 5.70
CA THR A 405 -5.85 21.95 5.01
C THR A 405 -4.33 21.82 5.08
N CYS A 406 -3.79 20.59 5.04
CA CYS A 406 -2.34 20.38 5.03
C CYS A 406 -1.65 21.16 3.91
N ASP A 407 -2.24 21.18 2.71
CA ASP A 407 -1.69 21.87 1.55
C ASP A 407 -1.70 23.40 1.74
N SER A 408 -2.78 24.01 2.26
CA SER A 408 -2.85 25.46 2.47
C SER A 408 -1.93 25.92 3.60
N LEU A 409 -1.77 25.11 4.65
CA LEU A 409 -0.82 25.41 5.72
C LEU A 409 0.63 25.32 5.23
N LEU A 410 1.01 24.21 4.60
CA LEU A 410 2.39 23.94 4.18
C LEU A 410 2.86 24.88 3.05
N LYS A 411 1.97 25.49 2.29
CA LYS A 411 2.33 26.58 1.34
C LYS A 411 3.05 27.74 2.03
N ASN A 412 2.79 27.99 3.32
CA ASN A 412 3.37 29.08 4.08
C ASN A 412 4.73 28.75 4.72
N PHE A 413 5.19 27.51 4.63
CA PHE A 413 6.45 27.06 5.23
C PHE A 413 7.47 26.61 4.18
N SER A 414 8.71 27.09 4.27
CA SER A 414 9.89 26.49 3.63
C SER A 414 10.69 25.75 4.71
N ILE A 415 10.88 24.44 4.54
CA ILE A 415 11.53 23.60 5.56
C ILE A 415 12.81 23.01 5.00
N VAL A 416 13.92 23.20 5.71
CA VAL A 416 15.20 22.56 5.43
C VAL A 416 15.48 21.55 6.56
N PHE A 417 15.41 20.28 6.21
CA PHE A 417 15.59 19.17 7.17
C PHE A 417 17.06 18.90 7.46
N GLN A 418 17.33 18.35 8.63
CA GLN A 418 18.66 17.88 9.05
C GLN A 418 19.20 16.81 8.08
N ARG A 419 18.36 15.82 7.75
CA ARG A 419 18.67 14.79 6.75
C ARG A 419 18.01 15.17 5.43
N VAL A 420 18.83 15.60 4.48
CA VAL A 420 18.33 15.95 3.14
C VAL A 420 18.04 14.68 2.36
N TYR A 421 16.83 14.60 1.83
CA TYR A 421 16.43 13.58 0.88
C TYR A 421 16.32 14.18 -0.53
N LEU A 422 17.02 13.56 -1.50
CA LEU A 422 16.91 13.88 -2.91
C LEU A 422 16.32 12.68 -3.63
N PHE A 423 15.37 12.94 -4.52
CA PHE A 423 14.72 11.90 -5.32
C PHE A 423 15.66 11.41 -6.42
N GLU A 424 15.52 10.15 -6.82
CA GLU A 424 16.20 9.58 -7.98
C GLU A 424 15.65 10.21 -9.27
N ASP A 425 16.20 11.38 -9.61
CA ASP A 425 15.80 12.20 -10.76
C ASP A 425 16.94 13.17 -11.10
N THR A 426 16.72 14.05 -12.07
CA THR A 426 17.68 15.11 -12.38
C THR A 426 17.80 16.13 -11.24
N ILE A 427 18.92 16.85 -11.20
CA ILE A 427 19.11 17.97 -10.25
C ILE A 427 18.07 19.05 -10.51
N GLU A 428 17.73 19.34 -11.77
CA GLU A 428 16.68 20.26 -12.18
C GLU A 428 15.35 19.91 -11.51
N ASN A 429 14.85 18.67 -11.68
CA ASN A 429 13.59 18.23 -11.09
C ASN A 429 13.64 18.25 -9.57
N ASN A 430 14.79 17.93 -8.98
CA ASN A 430 14.98 18.03 -7.53
C ASN A 430 14.87 19.45 -7.01
N ILE A 431 15.30 20.48 -7.73
CA ILE A 431 15.13 21.89 -7.35
C ILE A 431 13.70 22.36 -7.63
N LEU A 432 13.14 22.00 -8.79
CA LEU A 432 11.76 22.36 -9.19
C LEU A 432 10.70 21.76 -8.25
N PHE A 433 11.04 20.75 -7.45
CA PHE A 433 10.14 20.22 -6.42
C PHE A 433 9.64 21.30 -5.45
N GLY A 434 10.41 22.38 -5.23
CA GLY A 434 9.98 23.54 -4.43
C GLY A 434 8.84 24.34 -5.07
N LYS A 435 8.82 24.45 -6.41
CA LYS A 435 7.80 25.15 -7.21
C LYS A 435 7.77 24.52 -8.62
N PRO A 436 6.95 23.48 -8.84
CA PRO A 436 6.97 22.72 -10.11
C PRO A 436 6.70 23.53 -11.37
N GLN A 437 6.05 24.67 -11.24
CA GLN A 437 5.70 25.56 -12.38
C GLN A 437 6.69 26.72 -12.56
N ALA A 438 7.82 26.71 -11.83
CA ALA A 438 8.85 27.75 -11.97
C ALA A 438 9.52 27.67 -13.34
N THR A 439 9.90 28.83 -13.86
CA THR A 439 10.69 28.89 -15.10
C THR A 439 12.12 28.43 -14.84
N LYS A 440 12.84 28.10 -15.92
CA LYS A 440 14.25 27.71 -15.83
C LYS A 440 15.12 28.84 -15.26
N GLU A 441 14.79 30.08 -15.57
CA GLU A 441 15.47 31.27 -15.07
C GLU A 441 15.25 31.45 -13.57
N GLU A 442 14.01 31.26 -13.08
CA GLU A 442 13.69 31.30 -11.64
C GLU A 442 14.49 30.20 -10.90
N MET A 443 14.52 28.99 -11.44
CA MET A 443 15.24 27.86 -10.86
C MET A 443 16.76 28.11 -10.80
N ILE A 444 17.37 28.60 -11.89
CA ILE A 444 18.80 28.96 -11.92
C ILE A 444 19.10 30.09 -10.94
N THR A 445 18.21 31.08 -10.82
CA THR A 445 18.35 32.16 -9.86
C THR A 445 18.33 31.66 -8.41
N ALA A 446 17.43 30.73 -8.10
CA ALA A 446 17.40 30.07 -6.80
C ALA A 446 18.67 29.23 -6.54
N ALA A 447 19.16 28.52 -7.54
CA ALA A 447 20.39 27.75 -7.44
C ALA A 447 21.63 28.65 -7.21
N LYS A 448 21.70 29.81 -7.84
CA LYS A 448 22.77 30.82 -7.60
C LYS A 448 22.72 31.35 -6.18
N LYS A 449 21.55 31.73 -5.69
CA LYS A 449 21.34 32.19 -4.30
C LYS A 449 21.71 31.11 -3.27
N ALA A 450 21.47 29.86 -3.61
CA ALA A 450 21.83 28.70 -2.78
C ALA A 450 23.31 28.25 -2.95
N CYS A 451 24.13 29.00 -3.69
CA CYS A 451 25.53 28.66 -3.98
C CYS A 451 25.71 27.23 -4.54
N CYS A 452 24.73 26.74 -5.32
CA CYS A 452 24.84 25.41 -5.94
C CYS A 452 24.98 25.45 -7.47
N HIS A 453 24.82 26.60 -8.11
CA HIS A 453 24.91 26.75 -9.56
C HIS A 453 26.26 26.32 -10.13
N ASP A 454 27.36 26.73 -9.51
CA ASP A 454 28.71 26.55 -10.04
C ASP A 454 29.10 25.08 -10.04
N PHE A 455 28.90 24.36 -8.94
CA PHE A 455 29.19 22.92 -8.92
C PHE A 455 28.25 22.12 -9.84
N ILE A 456 26.97 22.50 -9.96
CA ILE A 456 26.04 21.84 -10.88
C ILE A 456 26.49 22.04 -12.33
N SER A 457 26.89 23.27 -12.67
CA SER A 457 27.34 23.59 -14.04
C SER A 457 28.67 22.93 -14.41
N ALA A 458 29.47 22.55 -13.42
CA ALA A 458 30.73 21.80 -13.61
C ALA A 458 30.51 20.29 -13.84
N LEU A 459 29.31 19.76 -13.59
CA LEU A 459 28.97 18.37 -13.88
C LEU A 459 28.81 18.15 -15.40
N PRO A 460 29.13 16.97 -15.93
CA PRO A 460 29.06 16.68 -17.37
C PRO A 460 27.72 17.02 -18.02
N ASP A 461 26.59 16.69 -17.33
CA ASP A 461 25.23 16.94 -17.81
C ASP A 461 24.58 18.16 -17.13
N GLY A 462 25.33 18.93 -16.32
CA GLY A 462 24.83 20.09 -15.59
C GLY A 462 23.58 19.77 -14.79
N TYR A 463 22.53 20.57 -14.96
CA TYR A 463 21.22 20.38 -14.29
C TYR A 463 20.48 19.09 -14.68
N GLN A 464 20.81 18.50 -15.83
CA GLN A 464 20.23 17.22 -16.27
C GLN A 464 20.94 15.99 -15.67
N THR A 465 21.97 16.20 -14.87
CA THR A 465 22.64 15.12 -14.14
C THR A 465 21.65 14.37 -13.26
N LYS A 466 21.50 13.07 -13.50
CA LYS A 466 20.68 12.18 -12.66
C LYS A 466 21.42 11.84 -11.38
N ILE A 467 20.75 12.00 -10.27
CA ILE A 467 21.23 11.61 -8.94
C ILE A 467 20.57 10.30 -8.53
N GLY A 468 21.39 9.39 -7.97
CA GLY A 468 20.86 8.13 -7.42
C GLY A 468 20.01 8.34 -6.17
N GLU A 469 19.39 7.26 -5.70
CA GLU A 469 18.52 7.25 -4.54
C GLU A 469 19.17 7.94 -3.32
N GLY A 470 18.41 8.83 -2.67
CA GLY A 470 18.90 9.62 -1.54
C GLY A 470 20.07 10.54 -1.85
N GLY A 471 20.37 10.79 -3.15
CA GLY A 471 21.51 11.64 -3.57
C GLY A 471 22.87 10.98 -3.43
N ALA A 472 22.97 9.66 -3.58
CA ALA A 472 24.17 8.86 -3.30
C ALA A 472 25.46 9.38 -3.95
N THR A 473 25.36 10.11 -5.08
CA THR A 473 26.49 10.63 -5.85
C THR A 473 26.99 12.01 -5.41
N LEU A 474 26.28 12.68 -4.47
CA LEU A 474 26.59 14.04 -4.02
C LEU A 474 27.13 14.05 -2.59
N SER A 475 28.03 14.99 -2.29
CA SER A 475 28.49 15.28 -0.93
C SER A 475 27.37 15.81 -0.04
N GLY A 476 27.53 15.72 1.28
CA GLY A 476 26.55 16.23 2.24
C GLY A 476 26.26 17.73 2.05
N GLY A 477 27.29 18.53 1.77
CA GLY A 477 27.13 19.98 1.53
C GLY A 477 26.40 20.30 0.23
N GLU A 478 26.64 19.56 -0.84
CA GLU A 478 25.95 19.72 -2.13
C GLU A 478 24.46 19.38 -1.99
N LYS A 479 24.12 18.26 -1.32
CA LYS A 479 22.73 17.89 -1.00
C LYS A 479 22.02 19.01 -0.23
N GLN A 480 22.70 19.57 0.77
CA GLN A 480 22.15 20.63 1.61
C GLN A 480 21.86 21.90 0.78
N ARG A 481 22.80 22.33 -0.08
CA ARG A 481 22.61 23.48 -0.97
C ARG A 481 21.47 23.27 -1.97
N ILE A 482 21.29 22.08 -2.51
CA ILE A 482 20.12 21.75 -3.35
C ILE A 482 18.82 21.85 -2.54
N SER A 483 18.80 21.38 -1.29
CA SER A 483 17.63 21.51 -0.41
C SER A 483 17.32 22.98 -0.11
N ILE A 484 18.33 23.81 0.10
CA ILE A 484 18.16 25.25 0.27
C ILE A 484 17.65 25.89 -1.03
N ALA A 485 18.14 25.48 -2.20
CA ALA A 485 17.62 25.97 -3.49
C ALA A 485 16.12 25.67 -3.66
N ARG A 486 15.66 24.48 -3.24
CA ARG A 486 14.21 24.14 -3.17
C ARG A 486 13.44 25.12 -2.29
N ALA A 487 13.98 25.44 -1.10
CA ALA A 487 13.34 26.33 -0.14
C ALA A 487 13.31 27.79 -0.65
N ILE A 488 14.39 28.25 -1.29
CA ILE A 488 14.46 29.58 -1.93
C ILE A 488 13.46 29.68 -3.09
N LEU A 489 13.38 28.65 -3.94
CA LEU A 489 12.47 28.64 -5.09
C LEU A 489 11.00 28.63 -4.65
N LYS A 490 10.68 27.96 -3.55
CA LYS A 490 9.35 27.95 -2.93
C LYS A 490 8.95 29.33 -2.40
N ASP A 491 9.91 30.09 -1.88
CA ASP A 491 9.78 31.47 -1.37
C ASP A 491 8.67 31.65 -0.31
N ALA A 492 8.46 30.68 0.57
CA ALA A 492 7.45 30.78 1.62
C ALA A 492 7.82 31.85 2.68
N PRO A 493 6.80 32.47 3.33
CA PRO A 493 7.01 33.55 4.32
C PRO A 493 7.61 33.10 5.65
N VAL A 494 7.43 31.83 6.00
CA VAL A 494 7.99 31.20 7.21
C VAL A 494 9.04 30.18 6.82
N VAL A 495 10.21 30.23 7.46
CA VAL A 495 11.31 29.30 7.23
C VAL A 495 11.58 28.51 8.50
N ILE A 496 11.64 27.19 8.39
CA ILE A 496 12.08 26.28 9.45
C ILE A 496 13.40 25.63 9.03
N LEU A 497 14.45 25.82 9.84
CA LEU A 497 15.76 25.22 9.63
C LEU A 497 16.06 24.23 10.75
N ASP A 498 16.20 22.95 10.41
CA ASP A 498 16.61 21.91 11.35
C ASP A 498 18.06 21.50 11.06
N GLU A 499 19.00 21.95 11.92
CA GLU A 499 20.43 21.61 11.87
C GLU A 499 21.10 21.67 10.48
N ALA A 500 20.75 22.63 9.65
CA ALA A 500 21.16 22.70 8.25
C ALA A 500 22.69 22.66 7.99
N THR A 501 23.51 22.64 9.04
CA THR A 501 24.99 22.77 8.95
C THR A 501 25.80 21.69 9.67
N ALA A 502 25.17 20.64 10.20
CA ALA A 502 25.84 19.69 11.13
C ALA A 502 26.89 18.75 10.48
N SER A 503 26.86 18.53 9.17
CA SER A 503 27.67 17.50 8.49
C SER A 503 28.45 18.02 7.29
N VAL A 504 28.92 19.28 7.31
CA VAL A 504 29.55 19.93 6.17
C VAL A 504 31.01 20.25 6.45
N ASP A 505 31.89 19.95 5.46
CA ASP A 505 33.30 20.28 5.51
C ASP A 505 33.53 21.80 5.61
N PRO A 506 34.62 22.26 6.27
CA PRO A 506 34.89 23.70 6.49
C PRO A 506 34.94 24.54 5.20
N GLU A 507 35.33 23.97 4.08
CA GLU A 507 35.39 24.64 2.78
C GLU A 507 33.99 24.99 2.25
N ASN A 508 33.03 24.08 2.44
CA ASN A 508 31.63 24.25 2.03
C ASN A 508 30.79 25.05 3.04
N GLU A 509 31.33 25.33 4.22
CA GLU A 509 30.59 26.03 5.29
C GLU A 509 30.25 27.46 4.92
N ARG A 510 31.18 28.19 4.29
CA ARG A 510 30.97 29.60 3.92
C ARG A 510 29.86 29.77 2.87
N GLU A 511 29.86 28.90 1.85
CA GLU A 511 28.81 28.91 0.82
C GLU A 511 27.43 28.54 1.40
N LEU A 512 27.42 27.58 2.33
CA LEU A 512 26.19 27.17 3.01
C LEU A 512 25.63 28.27 3.91
N GLN A 513 26.48 29.02 4.63
CA GLN A 513 26.07 30.17 5.43
C GLN A 513 25.49 31.27 4.55
N GLN A 514 26.12 31.58 3.39
CA GLN A 514 25.60 32.54 2.42
C GLN A 514 24.24 32.11 1.89
N ALA A 515 24.05 30.82 1.55
CA ALA A 515 22.79 30.28 1.07
C ALA A 515 21.67 30.38 2.15
N ILE A 516 21.99 30.12 3.40
CA ILE A 516 21.07 30.29 4.54
C ILE A 516 20.70 31.75 4.72
N SER A 517 21.66 32.68 4.66
CA SER A 517 21.41 34.11 4.77
C SER A 517 20.44 34.61 3.69
N GLU A 518 20.62 34.16 2.44
CA GLU A 518 19.70 34.53 1.34
C GLU A 518 18.30 33.90 1.53
N LEU A 519 18.21 32.66 2.04
CA LEU A 519 16.93 32.01 2.31
C LEU A 519 16.11 32.74 3.39
N THR A 520 16.78 33.21 4.44
CA THR A 520 16.12 33.77 5.65
C THR A 520 15.80 35.24 5.58
N LYS A 521 16.25 35.91 4.53
CA LYS A 521 16.10 37.37 4.36
C LYS A 521 14.63 37.80 4.30
N ASN A 522 14.21 38.66 5.22
CA ASN A 522 12.83 39.15 5.36
C ASN A 522 11.78 38.09 5.61
N LYS A 523 12.15 36.99 6.26
CA LYS A 523 11.24 35.87 6.59
C LYS A 523 11.05 35.74 8.11
N THR A 524 9.95 35.13 8.52
CA THR A 524 9.80 34.64 9.90
C THR A 524 10.60 33.34 10.02
N LEU A 525 11.58 33.29 10.92
CA LEU A 525 12.54 32.22 10.99
C LEU A 525 12.43 31.44 12.31
N LEU A 526 12.24 30.13 12.22
CA LEU A 526 12.51 29.21 13.32
C LEU A 526 13.75 28.37 12.97
N MET A 527 14.72 28.32 13.87
CA MET A 527 15.91 27.51 13.62
C MET A 527 16.25 26.63 14.84
N ILE A 528 16.54 25.38 14.60
CA ILE A 528 17.23 24.51 15.55
C ILE A 528 18.73 24.74 15.33
N ALA A 529 19.37 25.40 16.28
CA ALA A 529 20.73 25.86 16.08
C ALA A 529 21.72 25.06 16.92
N HIS A 530 22.71 24.52 16.23
CA HIS A 530 23.88 23.87 16.82
C HIS A 530 25.14 24.74 16.69
N ARG A 531 25.09 25.88 15.97
CA ARG A 531 26.23 26.78 15.79
C ARG A 531 26.02 28.09 16.52
N LEU A 532 27.06 28.51 17.23
CA LEU A 532 27.03 29.66 18.13
C LEU A 532 26.78 30.98 17.38
N ASN A 533 27.36 31.13 16.17
CA ASN A 533 27.24 32.38 15.39
C ASN A 533 25.79 32.63 14.98
N THR A 534 25.07 31.64 14.53
CA THR A 534 23.67 31.75 14.10
C THR A 534 22.72 32.03 15.28
N VAL A 535 23.05 31.47 16.48
CA VAL A 535 22.27 31.69 17.71
C VAL A 535 22.42 33.13 18.21
N ARG A 536 23.62 33.72 18.10
CA ARG A 536 23.92 35.05 18.62
C ARG A 536 23.13 36.19 17.96
N GLU A 537 22.81 36.01 16.69
CA GLU A 537 22.10 37.01 15.87
C GLU A 537 20.57 36.86 15.94
N ALA A 538 20.05 35.82 16.62
CA ALA A 538 18.61 35.60 16.72
C ALA A 538 17.93 36.67 17.61
N ASP A 539 16.75 37.14 17.18
CA ASP A 539 15.92 38.10 17.94
C ASP A 539 15.41 37.48 19.24
N GLN A 540 15.20 36.21 19.25
CA GLN A 540 14.78 35.42 20.42
C GLN A 540 15.51 34.08 20.45
N ILE A 541 15.92 33.66 21.63
CA ILE A 541 16.48 32.32 21.90
C ILE A 541 15.59 31.61 22.90
N LEU A 542 15.18 30.39 22.58
CA LEU A 542 14.46 29.49 23.47
C LEU A 542 15.39 28.35 23.86
N VAL A 543 15.57 28.14 25.17
CA VAL A 543 16.37 27.04 25.70
C VAL A 543 15.43 25.95 26.15
N LEU A 544 15.46 24.82 25.44
CA LEU A 544 14.59 23.68 25.68
C LEU A 544 15.34 22.59 26.42
N GLU A 545 14.82 22.17 27.59
CA GLU A 545 15.34 21.07 28.41
C GLU A 545 14.19 20.19 28.91
N ASN A 546 14.31 18.88 28.74
CA ASN A 546 13.28 17.90 29.14
C ASN A 546 11.85 18.28 28.72
N GLY A 547 11.71 18.78 27.49
CA GLY A 547 10.41 19.13 26.92
C GLY A 547 9.82 20.46 27.39
N GLN A 548 10.55 21.27 28.14
CA GLN A 548 10.09 22.58 28.65
C GLN A 548 11.05 23.72 28.26
N ILE A 549 10.52 24.92 28.11
CA ILE A 549 11.36 26.12 27.94
C ILE A 549 11.86 26.59 29.31
N VAL A 550 13.16 26.37 29.55
CA VAL A 550 13.79 26.72 30.83
C VAL A 550 14.39 28.14 30.84
N GLN A 551 14.78 28.67 29.69
CA GLN A 551 15.29 30.03 29.53
C GLN A 551 14.80 30.64 28.22
N ARG A 552 14.55 31.95 28.21
CA ARG A 552 14.11 32.72 27.05
C ARG A 552 14.72 34.14 27.08
N GLY A 553 15.22 34.64 25.97
CA GLY A 553 15.77 36.00 25.85
C GLY A 553 16.68 36.17 24.65
N LYS A 554 17.44 37.25 24.61
CA LYS A 554 18.50 37.48 23.62
C LYS A 554 19.84 36.94 24.10
N HIS A 555 20.79 36.78 23.17
CA HIS A 555 22.13 36.28 23.49
C HIS A 555 22.80 37.08 24.66
N GLN A 556 22.73 38.40 24.62
CA GLN A 556 23.34 39.29 25.60
C GLN A 556 22.74 39.16 27.02
N GLU A 557 21.45 38.83 27.10
CA GLU A 557 20.73 38.60 28.33
C GLU A 557 21.05 37.23 28.92
N LEU A 558 20.96 36.20 28.05
CA LEU A 558 21.10 34.79 28.47
C LEU A 558 22.55 34.42 28.86
N ILE A 559 23.56 35.06 28.27
CA ILE A 559 24.96 34.78 28.59
C ILE A 559 25.33 35.28 29.98
N GLN A 560 24.61 36.30 30.51
CA GLN A 560 24.82 36.84 31.85
C GLN A 560 24.09 36.01 32.93
N GLN A 561 23.10 35.21 32.56
CA GLN A 561 22.34 34.37 33.46
C GLN A 561 23.08 33.05 33.69
N GLU A 562 23.10 32.57 34.93
CA GLU A 562 23.52 31.20 35.22
C GLU A 562 22.45 30.24 34.67
N GLY A 563 22.85 29.28 33.84
CA GLY A 563 21.93 28.30 33.28
C GLY A 563 22.49 27.50 32.10
N LEU A 564 21.59 26.77 31.45
CA LEU A 564 21.95 25.85 30.39
C LEU A 564 22.52 26.59 29.15
N TYR A 565 22.02 27.80 28.83
CA TYR A 565 22.52 28.57 27.70
C TYR A 565 23.99 28.94 27.85
N ARG A 566 24.38 29.47 29.02
CA ARG A 566 25.77 29.83 29.27
C ARG A 566 26.68 28.61 29.18
N ARG A 567 26.29 27.48 29.74
CA ARG A 567 27.05 26.22 29.64
C ARG A 567 27.19 25.76 28.18
N PHE A 568 26.11 25.89 27.40
CA PHE A 568 26.11 25.58 25.98
C PHE A 568 27.11 26.45 25.19
N VAL A 569 27.18 27.75 25.49
CA VAL A 569 28.12 28.70 24.86
C VAL A 569 29.57 28.39 25.27
N GLU A 570 29.82 28.14 26.59
CA GLU A 570 31.15 27.81 27.10
C GLU A 570 31.71 26.51 26.54
N ILE A 571 30.94 25.44 26.51
CA ILE A 571 31.35 24.14 25.94
C ILE A 571 31.74 24.29 24.46
N ARG A 572 30.95 25.01 23.70
CA ARG A 572 31.20 25.21 22.27
C ARG A 572 32.28 26.23 21.94
N GLY A 573 32.42 27.25 22.77
CA GLY A 573 33.54 28.20 22.70
C GLY A 573 34.89 27.51 22.93
N ASN A 574 34.96 26.62 23.89
CA ASN A 574 36.15 25.81 24.18
C ASN A 574 36.45 24.78 23.06
N ALA A 575 35.42 24.18 22.46
CA ALA A 575 35.59 23.24 21.32
C ALA A 575 36.16 23.90 20.07
N ILE A 576 35.84 25.16 19.81
CA ILE A 576 36.40 25.94 18.69
C ILE A 576 37.87 26.38 19.01
N GLY A 577 38.21 26.55 20.28
CA GLY A 577 39.55 26.88 20.78
C GLY A 577 40.54 25.72 20.81
N TRP A 578 40.09 24.50 20.62
CA TRP A 578 40.96 23.31 20.60
C TRP A 578 41.72 23.20 19.26
N LYS A 579 42.64 24.13 19.03
CA LYS A 579 43.75 23.92 18.10
C LYS A 579 44.61 22.83 18.75
N LEU A 580 44.82 21.74 18.04
CA LEU A 580 45.84 20.75 18.33
C LEU A 580 47.11 21.52 18.71
N GLY A 581 47.44 21.54 19.98
CA GLY A 581 48.67 22.18 20.48
C GLY A 581 49.84 21.52 19.78
N GLY A 582 50.47 22.26 18.86
CA GLY A 582 51.79 21.91 18.35
C GLY A 582 52.73 21.89 19.58
N ARG A 583 53.17 20.70 19.95
CA ARG A 583 54.41 20.59 20.73
C ARG A 583 55.54 21.05 19.80
N GLY A 584 56.14 22.20 20.12
CA GLY A 584 57.48 22.55 19.72
C GLY A 584 58.48 21.68 20.41
#